data_25eb7e819419ee9a86a54f28b7d0e3bb
#
_entry.id   25eb7e819419ee9a86a54f28b7d0e3bb
#
_cell.length_a   1.000
_cell.length_b   1.000
_cell.length_c   1.000
_cell.angle_alpha   90.00
_cell.angle_beta   90.00
_cell.angle_gamma   90.00
#
_symmetry.space_group_name_H-M   'P 1'
#
loop_
_entity.id
_entity.type
_entity.pdbx_description
1 polymer ?
#
loop_
_entity_poly.entity_id
_entity_poly.type
_entity_poly.pdbx_seq_one_letter_code
_entity_poly.pdbx_strand_id
1 'polypeptide(L)'
;EYGTAMFAMLDAEFACIIYVKDAGEFIAARDPIGIRPLYYGYDKEGAVIFASEAKNLAGLTDKIMPFPPGHYYKGGRFICYRDIAKVDTVCFDDLETVCKNIRNKLIAGVEKRLTADVQVGFLLSGGLDSSLVCAIAAKKSKEPIKTFAIGMREDAIDLKYARQAADYIGSDHTEVYMTPDEVISSLETVIFLLGTYDITTIRASIGMYLVC
;
A
#
# COMPACT_ATOMS: atom_id res chain seq x y z
N GLU A 1 10.63 -7.03 -25.49
CA GLU A 1 9.86 -8.09 -26.16
C GLU A 1 8.37 -7.77 -26.17
N TYR A 2 7.78 -7.38 -25.02
CA TYR A 2 6.34 -7.07 -24.89
C TYR A 2 6.01 -5.57 -25.00
N GLY A 3 7.01 -4.70 -25.05
CA GLY A 3 6.81 -3.24 -25.07
C GLY A 3 5.96 -2.78 -23.88
N THR A 4 5.06 -1.81 -24.11
CA THR A 4 4.17 -1.30 -23.06
C THR A 4 3.05 -2.25 -22.63
N ALA A 5 2.78 -3.32 -23.39
CA ALA A 5 1.82 -4.36 -23.02
C ALA A 5 2.22 -5.12 -21.74
N MET A 6 3.51 -5.11 -21.39
CA MET A 6 4.00 -5.74 -20.17
C MET A 6 3.30 -5.21 -18.90
N PHE A 7 2.93 -3.93 -18.84
CA PHE A 7 2.31 -3.35 -17.64
C PHE A 7 0.97 -4.01 -17.27
N ALA A 8 0.20 -4.44 -18.27
CA ALA A 8 -1.05 -5.18 -18.06
C ALA A 8 -0.81 -6.63 -17.59
N MET A 9 0.39 -7.17 -17.80
CA MET A 9 0.75 -8.53 -17.41
C MET A 9 1.36 -8.61 -16.01
N LEU A 10 1.82 -7.46 -15.46
CA LEU A 10 2.43 -7.41 -14.14
C LEU A 10 1.36 -7.56 -13.05
N ASP A 11 1.56 -8.53 -12.18
CA ASP A 11 0.86 -8.67 -10.90
C ASP A 11 1.81 -8.20 -9.78
N ALA A 12 1.99 -6.88 -9.69
CA ALA A 12 2.96 -6.24 -8.80
C ALA A 12 2.48 -4.86 -8.35
N GLU A 13 3.03 -4.40 -7.24
CA GLU A 13 2.95 -3.03 -6.75
C GLU A 13 4.16 -2.28 -7.28
N PHE A 14 3.97 -1.33 -8.19
CA PHE A 14 5.10 -0.66 -8.83
C PHE A 14 4.85 0.81 -9.19
N ALA A 15 5.93 1.56 -9.12
CA ALA A 15 6.11 2.83 -9.79
C ALA A 15 7.51 2.77 -10.43
N CYS A 16 7.61 2.90 -11.72
CA CYS A 16 8.88 2.71 -12.41
C CYS A 16 9.08 3.69 -13.56
N ILE A 17 10.33 3.96 -13.85
CA ILE A 17 10.78 4.69 -15.04
C ILE A 17 11.76 3.80 -15.77
N ILE A 18 11.47 3.51 -17.03
CA ILE A 18 12.26 2.62 -17.87
C ILE A 18 12.85 3.46 -19.01
N TYR A 19 14.16 3.49 -19.13
CA TYR A 19 14.83 4.11 -20.25
C TYR A 19 15.13 3.08 -21.34
N VAL A 20 14.59 3.32 -22.54
CA VAL A 20 14.81 2.48 -23.71
C VAL A 20 15.98 3.05 -24.50
N LYS A 21 17.18 2.52 -24.23
CA LYS A 21 18.45 3.06 -24.71
C LYS A 21 18.50 3.20 -26.24
N ASP A 22 18.06 2.18 -26.98
CA ASP A 22 18.13 2.15 -28.44
C ASP A 22 17.19 3.18 -29.09
N ALA A 23 16.08 3.51 -28.42
CA ALA A 23 15.12 4.49 -28.90
C ALA A 23 15.37 5.91 -28.35
N GLY A 24 16.25 6.06 -27.37
CA GLY A 24 16.42 7.33 -26.64
C GLY A 24 15.18 7.81 -25.92
N GLU A 25 14.25 6.91 -25.59
CA GLU A 25 12.97 7.21 -24.98
C GLU A 25 12.90 6.70 -23.55
N PHE A 26 12.05 7.30 -22.75
CA PHE A 26 11.69 6.75 -21.45
C PHE A 26 10.18 6.48 -21.35
N ILE A 27 9.83 5.56 -20.48
CA ILE A 27 8.46 5.19 -20.15
C ILE A 27 8.35 5.24 -18.64
N ALA A 28 7.41 6.03 -18.09
CA ALA A 28 7.06 5.99 -16.69
C ALA A 28 5.75 5.24 -16.53
N ALA A 29 5.58 4.44 -15.46
CA ALA A 29 4.34 3.70 -15.23
C ALA A 29 4.08 3.50 -13.74
N ARG A 30 2.80 3.42 -13.40
CA ARG A 30 2.33 3.19 -12.04
C ARG A 30 1.31 2.07 -12.01
N ASP A 31 1.34 1.25 -10.94
CA ASP A 31 0.46 0.11 -10.76
C ASP A 31 -1.04 0.49 -10.81
N PRO A 32 -1.95 -0.47 -11.10
CA PRO A 32 -3.37 -0.18 -11.32
C PRO A 32 -4.11 0.44 -10.13
N ILE A 33 -3.63 0.21 -8.90
CA ILE A 33 -4.23 0.74 -7.66
C ILE A 33 -3.52 2.01 -7.23
N GLY A 34 -2.24 2.18 -7.65
CA GLY A 34 -1.38 3.29 -7.22
C GLY A 34 -0.82 3.07 -5.82
N ILE A 35 -0.53 1.82 -5.45
CA ILE A 35 0.04 1.48 -4.14
C ILE A 35 1.41 2.14 -3.98
N ARG A 36 2.26 2.06 -5.02
CA ARG A 36 3.53 2.78 -4.99
C ARG A 36 3.32 4.24 -5.39
N PRO A 37 3.83 5.19 -4.59
CA PRO A 37 3.70 6.61 -4.90
C PRO A 37 4.53 6.97 -6.13
N LEU A 38 3.96 7.83 -6.97
CA LEU A 38 4.64 8.49 -8.07
C LEU A 38 3.96 9.83 -8.33
N TYR A 39 4.76 10.87 -8.43
CA TYR A 39 4.34 12.24 -8.72
C TYR A 39 5.04 12.74 -9.97
N TYR A 40 4.45 13.72 -10.61
CA TYR A 40 5.04 14.37 -11.78
C TYR A 40 4.74 15.87 -11.80
N GLY A 41 5.51 16.57 -12.56
CA GLY A 41 5.33 17.97 -12.89
C GLY A 41 6.06 18.30 -14.19
N TYR A 42 6.04 19.55 -14.55
CA TYR A 42 6.80 20.07 -15.68
C TYR A 42 7.71 21.19 -15.19
N ASP A 43 8.96 21.15 -15.60
CA ASP A 43 9.91 22.21 -15.31
C ASP A 43 9.63 23.48 -16.13
N LYS A 44 10.46 24.52 -15.94
CA LYS A 44 10.31 25.79 -16.66
C LYS A 44 10.54 25.70 -18.16
N GLU A 45 11.20 24.63 -18.62
CA GLU A 45 11.46 24.36 -20.03
C GLU A 45 10.38 23.46 -20.64
N GLY A 46 9.41 23.01 -19.83
CA GLY A 46 8.32 22.14 -20.24
C GLY A 46 8.70 20.64 -20.27
N ALA A 47 9.87 20.28 -19.75
CA ALA A 47 10.25 18.89 -19.60
C ALA A 47 9.51 18.25 -18.42
N VAL A 48 9.03 17.01 -18.62
CA VAL A 48 8.38 16.27 -17.55
C VAL A 48 9.40 15.75 -16.54
N ILE A 49 9.10 15.92 -15.27
CA ILE A 49 9.91 15.44 -14.14
C ILE A 49 9.08 14.52 -13.26
N PHE A 50 9.71 13.52 -12.69
CA PHE A 50 9.05 12.52 -11.83
C PHE A 50 9.76 12.38 -10.49
N ALA A 51 9.00 12.05 -9.46
CA ALA A 51 9.53 11.69 -8.15
C ALA A 51 8.60 10.72 -7.42
N SER A 52 9.15 9.91 -6.55
CA SER A 52 8.37 9.06 -5.64
C SER A 52 7.70 9.86 -4.53
N GLU A 53 8.21 11.04 -4.20
CA GLU A 53 7.68 11.91 -3.16
C GLU A 53 7.45 13.32 -3.71
N ALA A 54 6.29 13.90 -3.41
CA ALA A 54 5.91 15.23 -3.90
C ALA A 54 6.93 16.32 -3.49
N LYS A 55 7.48 16.24 -2.28
CA LYS A 55 8.47 17.19 -1.76
C LYS A 55 9.72 17.31 -2.63
N ASN A 56 10.11 16.25 -3.34
CA ASN A 56 11.29 16.25 -4.21
C ASN A 56 11.06 17.04 -5.51
N LEU A 57 9.82 17.37 -5.84
CA LEU A 57 9.46 18.22 -6.98
C LEU A 57 9.27 19.69 -6.57
N ALA A 58 9.23 19.97 -5.27
CA ALA A 58 9.06 21.35 -4.77
C ALA A 58 10.22 22.24 -5.24
N GLY A 59 9.88 23.40 -5.81
CA GLY A 59 10.86 24.33 -6.37
C GLY A 59 11.36 23.98 -7.79
N LEU A 60 11.06 22.77 -8.30
CA LEU A 60 11.37 22.37 -9.67
C LEU A 60 10.20 22.56 -10.63
N THR A 61 8.99 22.57 -10.11
CA THR A 61 7.75 22.76 -10.88
C THR A 61 6.75 23.59 -10.08
N ASP A 62 5.92 24.36 -10.77
CA ASP A 62 4.85 25.14 -10.16
C ASP A 62 3.63 24.29 -9.81
N LYS A 63 3.50 23.10 -10.42
CA LYS A 63 2.37 22.21 -10.22
C LYS A 63 2.82 20.76 -10.07
N ILE A 64 2.68 20.24 -8.86
CA ILE A 64 2.94 18.84 -8.54
C ILE A 64 1.62 18.06 -8.63
N MET A 65 1.63 16.98 -9.40
CA MET A 65 0.47 16.14 -9.64
C MET A 65 0.78 14.68 -9.31
N PRO A 66 -0.18 13.92 -8.72
CA PRO A 66 -0.03 12.49 -8.60
C PRO A 66 -0.09 11.84 -9.97
N PHE A 67 0.81 10.89 -10.23
CA PHE A 67 0.76 10.09 -11.45
C PHE A 67 -0.47 9.18 -11.41
N PRO A 68 -1.32 9.19 -12.45
CA PRO A 68 -2.57 8.44 -12.42
C PRO A 68 -2.32 6.93 -12.33
N PRO A 69 -3.02 6.22 -11.40
CA PRO A 69 -2.94 4.77 -11.30
C PRO A 69 -3.35 4.08 -12.61
N GLY A 70 -2.78 2.91 -12.90
CA GLY A 70 -3.10 2.13 -14.08
C GLY A 70 -2.75 2.80 -15.41
N HIS A 71 -1.83 3.76 -15.37
CA HIS A 71 -1.36 4.47 -16.56
C HIS A 71 0.14 4.29 -16.76
N TYR A 72 0.54 4.46 -18.00
CA TYR A 72 1.94 4.75 -18.34
C TYR A 72 2.03 6.06 -19.14
N TYR A 73 3.16 6.72 -19.01
CA TYR A 73 3.52 7.91 -19.76
C TYR A 73 4.55 7.54 -20.80
N LYS A 74 4.31 7.88 -22.06
CA LYS A 74 5.23 7.70 -23.19
C LYS A 74 4.99 8.77 -24.24
N GLY A 75 6.03 9.38 -24.76
CA GLY A 75 5.95 10.34 -25.87
C GLY A 75 5.02 11.53 -25.56
N GLY A 76 5.07 12.08 -24.35
CA GLY A 76 4.26 13.22 -23.93
C GLY A 76 2.81 12.92 -23.55
N ARG A 77 2.42 11.63 -23.49
CA ARG A 77 1.01 11.24 -23.24
C ARG A 77 0.88 10.22 -22.13
N PHE A 78 -0.20 10.39 -21.32
CA PHE A 78 -0.67 9.38 -20.38
C PHE A 78 -1.62 8.42 -21.10
N ILE A 79 -1.35 7.14 -20.98
CA ILE A 79 -2.14 6.08 -21.61
C ILE A 79 -2.60 5.12 -20.51
N CYS A 80 -3.91 4.96 -20.36
CA CYS A 80 -4.50 4.00 -19.45
C CYS A 80 -4.31 2.59 -20.00
N TYR A 81 -3.65 1.72 -19.21
CA TYR A 81 -3.52 0.29 -19.53
C TYR A 81 -4.45 -0.57 -18.69
N ARG A 82 -4.91 -0.08 -17.52
CA ARG A 82 -5.86 -0.77 -16.66
C ARG A 82 -6.59 0.22 -15.75
N ASP A 83 -7.91 0.25 -15.85
CA ASP A 83 -8.79 1.00 -14.97
C ASP A 83 -9.56 0.01 -14.09
N ILE A 84 -9.25 -0.02 -12.78
CA ILE A 84 -9.89 -0.93 -11.82
C ILE A 84 -11.32 -0.50 -11.46
N ALA A 85 -11.68 0.75 -11.72
CA ALA A 85 -13.03 1.26 -11.48
C ALA A 85 -13.99 0.90 -12.63
N LYS A 86 -13.45 0.52 -13.78
CA LYS A 86 -14.25 0.11 -14.93
C LYS A 86 -14.74 -1.32 -14.75
N VAL A 87 -16.05 -1.47 -14.62
CA VAL A 87 -16.69 -2.78 -14.54
C VAL A 87 -17.07 -3.23 -15.95
N ASP A 88 -16.33 -4.20 -16.48
CA ASP A 88 -16.60 -4.75 -17.82
C ASP A 88 -17.64 -5.89 -17.78
N THR A 89 -17.77 -6.58 -16.64
CA THR A 89 -18.72 -7.68 -16.46
C THR A 89 -19.36 -7.64 -15.08
N VAL A 90 -20.64 -7.97 -15.01
CA VAL A 90 -21.37 -8.15 -13.75
C VAL A 90 -21.48 -9.65 -13.46
N CYS A 91 -21.20 -10.05 -12.23
CA CYS A 91 -21.33 -11.42 -11.77
C CYS A 91 -22.80 -11.73 -11.43
N PHE A 92 -23.33 -12.79 -11.99
CA PHE A 92 -24.68 -13.31 -11.73
C PHE A 92 -24.68 -14.67 -11.02
N ASP A 93 -23.53 -15.07 -10.47
CA ASP A 93 -23.40 -16.30 -9.69
C ASP A 93 -24.28 -16.23 -8.42
N ASP A 94 -24.65 -17.41 -7.91
CA ASP A 94 -25.33 -17.50 -6.62
C ASP A 94 -24.41 -17.05 -5.46
N LEU A 95 -25.02 -16.73 -4.32
CA LEU A 95 -24.31 -16.21 -3.15
C LEU A 95 -23.20 -17.15 -2.65
N GLU A 96 -23.42 -18.46 -2.66
CA GLU A 96 -22.45 -19.46 -2.20
C GLU A 96 -21.20 -19.44 -3.08
N THR A 97 -21.41 -19.44 -4.39
CA THR A 97 -20.32 -19.35 -5.39
C THR A 97 -19.55 -18.05 -5.25
N VAL A 98 -20.23 -16.91 -5.08
CA VAL A 98 -19.58 -15.60 -4.86
C VAL A 98 -18.73 -15.62 -3.60
N CYS A 99 -19.27 -16.08 -2.47
CA CYS A 99 -18.54 -16.17 -1.20
C CYS A 99 -17.32 -17.09 -1.32
N LYS A 100 -17.44 -18.23 -1.99
CA LYS A 100 -16.33 -19.15 -2.24
C LYS A 100 -15.23 -18.49 -3.08
N ASN A 101 -15.61 -17.76 -4.11
CA ASN A 101 -14.66 -17.05 -4.98
C ASN A 101 -13.93 -15.93 -4.23
N ILE A 102 -14.64 -15.14 -3.42
CA ILE A 102 -14.03 -14.11 -2.56
C ILE A 102 -13.03 -14.74 -1.60
N ARG A 103 -13.43 -15.80 -0.89
CA ARG A 103 -12.56 -16.53 0.04
C ARG A 103 -11.29 -17.03 -0.65
N ASN A 104 -11.41 -17.66 -1.80
CA ASN A 104 -10.27 -18.21 -2.52
C ASN A 104 -9.30 -17.10 -2.98
N LYS A 105 -9.84 -15.99 -3.50
CA LYS A 105 -9.04 -14.84 -3.91
C LYS A 105 -8.31 -14.19 -2.73
N LEU A 106 -8.99 -14.07 -1.59
CA LEU A 106 -8.39 -13.51 -0.39
C LEU A 106 -7.25 -14.39 0.14
N ILE A 107 -7.48 -15.71 0.22
CA ILE A 107 -6.44 -16.67 0.63
C ILE A 107 -5.23 -16.58 -0.30
N ALA A 108 -5.45 -16.63 -1.62
CA ALA A 108 -4.37 -16.54 -2.60
C ALA A 108 -3.62 -15.20 -2.51
N GLY A 109 -4.33 -14.10 -2.25
CA GLY A 109 -3.75 -12.78 -2.05
C GLY A 109 -2.85 -12.69 -0.82
N VAL A 110 -3.25 -13.31 0.29
CA VAL A 110 -2.42 -13.39 1.51
C VAL A 110 -1.21 -14.31 1.27
N GLU A 111 -1.42 -15.52 0.75
CA GLU A 111 -0.34 -16.47 0.46
C GLU A 111 0.78 -15.87 -0.39
N LYS A 112 0.40 -15.12 -1.41
CA LYS A 112 1.36 -14.45 -2.29
C LYS A 112 2.27 -13.47 -1.54
N ARG A 113 1.77 -12.84 -0.48
CA ARG A 113 2.51 -11.85 0.34
C ARG A 113 3.33 -12.46 1.47
N LEU A 114 3.22 -13.78 1.69
CA LEU A 114 4.05 -14.49 2.66
C LEU A 114 5.44 -14.82 2.12
N THR A 115 5.67 -14.67 0.81
CA THR A 115 6.98 -14.87 0.20
C THR A 115 7.85 -13.63 0.48
N ALA A 116 8.80 -13.77 1.41
CA ALA A 116 9.69 -12.69 1.82
C ALA A 116 11.08 -13.26 2.18
N ASP A 117 12.12 -12.44 2.00
CA ASP A 117 13.51 -12.78 2.34
C ASP A 117 13.82 -12.60 3.83
N VAL A 118 12.91 -11.95 4.56
CA VAL A 118 12.99 -11.66 5.99
C VAL A 118 11.71 -12.10 6.69
N GLN A 119 11.74 -12.17 8.01
CA GLN A 119 10.57 -12.53 8.79
C GLN A 119 9.46 -11.47 8.62
N VAL A 120 8.25 -11.94 8.29
CA VAL A 120 7.08 -11.09 8.11
C VAL A 120 6.40 -10.86 9.45
N GLY A 121 6.16 -9.59 9.80
CA GLY A 121 5.33 -9.17 10.91
C GLY A 121 3.96 -8.68 10.42
N PHE A 122 2.95 -8.80 11.25
CA PHE A 122 1.57 -8.43 10.91
C PHE A 122 1.03 -7.40 11.89
N LEU A 123 0.41 -6.37 11.38
CA LEU A 123 -0.34 -5.42 12.20
C LEU A 123 -1.74 -5.99 12.47
N LEU A 124 -2.09 -6.10 13.73
CA LEU A 124 -3.35 -6.69 14.17
C LEU A 124 -4.11 -5.68 15.05
N SER A 125 -5.15 -5.09 14.51
CA SER A 125 -5.99 -4.12 15.21
C SER A 125 -7.20 -4.75 15.92
N GLY A 126 -7.42 -6.06 15.72
CA GLY A 126 -8.64 -6.73 16.19
C GLY A 126 -9.89 -6.46 15.34
N GLY A 127 -9.79 -5.60 14.31
CA GLY A 127 -10.84 -5.42 13.31
C GLY A 127 -10.94 -6.62 12.36
N LEU A 128 -12.06 -6.70 11.62
CA LEU A 128 -12.35 -7.84 10.72
C LEU A 128 -11.22 -8.09 9.72
N ASP A 129 -10.76 -7.04 9.04
CA ASP A 129 -9.82 -7.18 7.92
C ASP A 129 -8.44 -7.68 8.39
N SER A 130 -7.85 -7.02 9.41
CA SER A 130 -6.56 -7.42 9.97
C SER A 130 -6.61 -8.81 10.59
N SER A 131 -7.67 -9.14 11.33
CA SER A 131 -7.85 -10.44 11.96
C SER A 131 -7.98 -11.56 10.93
N LEU A 132 -8.70 -11.31 9.83
CA LEU A 132 -8.89 -12.28 8.76
C LEU A 132 -7.58 -12.56 8.01
N VAL A 133 -6.82 -11.51 7.69
CA VAL A 133 -5.49 -11.63 7.05
C VAL A 133 -4.54 -12.42 7.96
N CYS A 134 -4.46 -12.06 9.25
CA CYS A 134 -3.62 -12.76 10.22
C CYS A 134 -4.04 -14.23 10.41
N ALA A 135 -5.34 -14.52 10.46
CA ALA A 135 -5.85 -15.89 10.59
C ALA A 135 -5.50 -16.76 9.35
N ILE A 136 -5.56 -16.19 8.16
CA ILE A 136 -5.13 -16.89 6.94
C ILE A 136 -3.62 -17.13 6.97
N ALA A 137 -2.83 -16.11 7.31
CA ALA A 137 -1.38 -16.22 7.41
C ALA A 137 -0.96 -17.28 8.43
N ALA A 138 -1.57 -17.29 9.62
CA ALA A 138 -1.28 -18.28 10.66
C ALA A 138 -1.57 -19.72 10.21
N LYS A 139 -2.67 -19.94 9.45
CA LYS A 139 -2.98 -21.26 8.90
C LYS A 139 -1.99 -21.75 7.83
N LYS A 140 -1.23 -20.84 7.23
CA LYS A 140 -0.23 -21.15 6.21
C LYS A 140 1.19 -21.19 6.76
N SER A 141 1.40 -20.66 7.94
CA SER A 141 2.67 -20.65 8.64
C SER A 141 2.89 -21.95 9.43
N LYS A 142 4.15 -22.40 9.52
CA LYS A 142 4.51 -23.55 10.36
C LYS A 142 4.75 -23.15 11.81
N GLU A 143 5.16 -21.90 12.01
CA GLU A 143 5.43 -21.30 13.31
C GLU A 143 4.40 -20.22 13.62
N PRO A 144 4.18 -19.87 14.90
CA PRO A 144 3.33 -18.73 15.25
C PRO A 144 3.77 -17.47 14.53
N ILE A 145 2.84 -16.80 13.87
CA ILE A 145 3.12 -15.52 13.21
C ILE A 145 3.34 -14.43 14.26
N LYS A 146 4.22 -13.47 13.96
CA LYS A 146 4.41 -12.29 14.81
C LYS A 146 3.37 -11.23 14.49
N THR A 147 2.61 -10.82 15.49
CA THR A 147 1.60 -9.78 15.35
C THR A 147 1.89 -8.62 16.29
N PHE A 148 1.56 -7.41 15.83
CA PHE A 148 1.81 -6.18 16.57
C PHE A 148 0.55 -5.34 16.60
N ALA A 149 0.29 -4.72 17.74
CA ALA A 149 -0.76 -3.72 17.88
C ALA A 149 -0.22 -2.50 18.63
N ILE A 150 -0.78 -1.34 18.35
CA ILE A 150 -0.44 -0.11 19.05
C ILE A 150 -1.71 0.59 19.52
N GLY A 151 -1.66 1.18 20.69
CA GLY A 151 -2.76 1.96 21.24
C GLY A 151 -2.32 2.90 22.33
N MET A 152 -3.22 3.81 22.71
CA MET A 152 -3.01 4.66 23.87
C MET A 152 -3.05 3.80 25.15
N ARG A 153 -2.30 4.19 26.16
CA ARG A 153 -2.27 3.44 27.44
C ARG A 153 -3.62 3.46 28.17
N GLU A 154 -4.36 4.56 28.03
CA GLU A 154 -5.69 4.74 28.60
C GLU A 154 -6.75 4.46 27.54
N ASP A 155 -7.81 3.71 27.91
CA ASP A 155 -8.95 3.34 27.05
C ASP A 155 -8.56 2.63 25.72
N ALA A 156 -7.57 1.76 25.77
CA ALA A 156 -7.07 1.01 24.61
C ALA A 156 -8.05 -0.11 24.17
N ILE A 157 -9.25 0.27 23.75
CA ILE A 157 -10.27 -0.69 23.29
C ILE A 157 -9.76 -1.53 22.10
N ASP A 158 -8.98 -0.93 21.23
CA ASP A 158 -8.38 -1.62 20.06
C ASP A 158 -7.37 -2.69 20.50
N LEU A 159 -6.54 -2.41 21.51
CA LEU A 159 -5.60 -3.39 22.05
C LEU A 159 -6.31 -4.59 22.68
N LYS A 160 -7.45 -4.37 23.32
CA LYS A 160 -8.27 -5.46 23.86
C LYS A 160 -8.74 -6.42 22.76
N TYR A 161 -9.26 -5.88 21.66
CA TYR A 161 -9.72 -6.71 20.54
C TYR A 161 -8.55 -7.33 19.76
N ALA A 162 -7.44 -6.62 19.65
CA ALA A 162 -6.21 -7.16 19.07
C ALA A 162 -5.71 -8.38 19.86
N ARG A 163 -5.66 -8.28 21.19
CA ARG A 163 -5.30 -9.39 22.09
C ARG A 163 -6.22 -10.59 21.92
N GLN A 164 -7.53 -10.38 21.94
CA GLN A 164 -8.50 -11.46 21.73
C GLN A 164 -8.30 -12.17 20.40
N ALA A 165 -8.07 -11.41 19.34
CA ALA A 165 -7.79 -11.97 18.01
C ALA A 165 -6.46 -12.73 17.99
N ALA A 166 -5.41 -12.19 18.63
CA ALA A 166 -4.10 -12.80 18.73
C ALA A 166 -4.15 -14.15 19.47
N ASP A 167 -4.85 -14.19 20.61
CA ASP A 167 -5.04 -15.41 21.40
C ASP A 167 -5.81 -16.48 20.60
N TYR A 168 -6.86 -16.08 19.88
CA TYR A 168 -7.62 -16.99 19.02
C TYR A 168 -6.80 -17.55 17.86
N ILE A 169 -5.94 -16.72 17.27
CA ILE A 169 -5.07 -17.10 16.14
C ILE A 169 -3.87 -17.92 16.62
N GLY A 170 -3.46 -17.76 17.88
CA GLY A 170 -2.25 -18.37 18.43
C GLY A 170 -0.98 -17.67 17.94
N SER A 171 -0.99 -16.36 17.78
CA SER A 171 0.16 -15.57 17.32
C SER A 171 1.08 -15.17 18.48
N ASP A 172 2.36 -14.93 18.16
CA ASP A 172 3.29 -14.22 19.04
C ASP A 172 3.01 -12.72 18.96
N HIS A 173 2.26 -12.22 19.95
CA HIS A 173 1.65 -10.89 19.91
C HIS A 173 2.37 -9.89 20.81
N THR A 174 2.76 -8.77 20.23
CA THR A 174 3.36 -7.64 20.92
C THR A 174 2.43 -6.43 20.91
N GLU A 175 2.18 -5.85 22.09
CA GLU A 175 1.46 -4.59 22.25
C GLU A 175 2.44 -3.46 22.48
N VAL A 176 2.27 -2.38 21.72
CA VAL A 176 3.03 -1.14 21.87
C VAL A 176 2.08 -0.07 22.42
N TYR A 177 2.53 0.61 23.44
CA TYR A 177 1.75 1.68 24.07
C TYR A 177 2.36 3.03 23.69
N MET A 178 1.52 3.93 23.24
CA MET A 178 1.91 5.31 22.94
C MET A 178 1.30 6.29 23.92
N THR A 179 1.99 7.39 24.14
CA THR A 179 1.53 8.51 24.97
C THR A 179 1.15 9.71 24.11
N PRO A 180 0.31 10.65 24.60
CA PRO A 180 0.02 11.88 23.89
C PRO A 180 1.27 12.69 23.50
N ASP A 181 2.29 12.71 24.37
CA ASP A 181 3.53 13.44 24.13
C ASP A 181 4.35 12.80 22.99
N GLU A 182 4.42 11.48 22.92
CA GLU A 182 5.05 10.75 21.81
C GLU A 182 4.33 11.00 20.49
N VAL A 183 3.00 11.00 20.49
CA VAL A 183 2.19 11.33 19.32
C VAL A 183 2.48 12.74 18.82
N ILE A 184 2.49 13.73 19.72
CA ILE A 184 2.74 15.14 19.37
C ILE A 184 4.17 15.31 18.87
N SER A 185 5.16 14.74 19.57
CA SER A 185 6.57 14.88 19.20
C SER A 185 6.94 14.21 17.87
N SER A 186 6.21 13.14 17.48
CA SER A 186 6.44 12.46 16.20
C SER A 186 5.77 13.13 15.00
N LEU A 187 4.85 14.07 15.23
CA LEU A 187 3.98 14.64 14.19
C LEU A 187 4.76 15.29 13.05
N GLU A 188 5.73 16.14 13.35
CA GLU A 188 6.54 16.83 12.34
C GLU A 188 7.34 15.83 11.49
N THR A 189 7.95 14.84 12.14
CA THR A 189 8.71 13.79 11.47
C THR A 189 7.81 12.98 10.54
N VAL A 190 6.62 12.59 11.00
CA VAL A 190 5.66 11.81 10.19
C VAL A 190 5.18 12.61 8.99
N ILE A 191 4.84 13.90 9.15
CA ILE A 191 4.46 14.78 8.05
C ILE A 191 5.59 14.90 7.01
N PHE A 192 6.82 15.07 7.48
CA PHE A 192 7.99 15.14 6.61
C PHE A 192 8.22 13.83 5.84
N LEU A 193 8.11 12.68 6.50
CA LEU A 193 8.29 11.36 5.87
C LEU A 193 7.21 11.06 4.84
N LEU A 194 5.96 11.39 5.15
CA LEU A 194 4.83 11.15 4.26
C LEU A 194 4.76 12.13 3.09
N GLY A 195 5.24 13.36 3.29
CA GLY A 195 5.13 14.44 2.29
C GLY A 195 3.68 14.79 1.94
N THR A 196 2.76 14.66 2.90
CA THR A 196 1.32 14.95 2.73
C THR A 196 0.80 15.83 3.85
N TYR A 197 -0.29 16.54 3.58
CA TYR A 197 -1.06 17.31 4.55
C TYR A 197 -2.45 16.69 4.84
N ASP A 198 -2.71 15.50 4.29
CA ASP A 198 -3.97 14.79 4.56
C ASP A 198 -4.03 14.30 6.01
N ILE A 199 -4.98 14.84 6.76
CA ILE A 199 -5.14 14.55 8.19
C ILE A 199 -5.36 13.08 8.47
N THR A 200 -6.15 12.39 7.63
CA THR A 200 -6.47 10.98 7.81
C THR A 200 -5.24 10.11 7.67
N THR A 201 -4.44 10.37 6.63
CA THR A 201 -3.17 9.68 6.40
C THR A 201 -2.17 9.93 7.53
N ILE A 202 -2.02 11.19 7.98
CA ILE A 202 -1.11 11.55 9.08
C ILE A 202 -1.51 10.83 10.37
N ARG A 203 -2.79 10.88 10.76
CA ARG A 203 -3.28 10.22 11.99
C ARG A 203 -3.02 8.72 11.98
N ALA A 204 -3.31 8.03 10.88
CA ALA A 204 -3.06 6.61 10.76
C ALA A 204 -1.56 6.28 10.79
N SER A 205 -0.73 7.14 10.20
CA SER A 205 0.71 6.90 10.08
C SER A 205 1.50 7.17 11.36
N ILE A 206 1.00 7.98 12.29
CA ILE A 206 1.67 8.18 13.59
C ILE A 206 1.78 6.85 14.35
N GLY A 207 0.67 6.12 14.48
CA GLY A 207 0.70 4.79 15.10
C GLY A 207 1.62 3.82 14.37
N MET A 208 1.60 3.83 13.03
CA MET A 208 2.51 3.02 12.21
C MET A 208 3.97 3.36 12.46
N TYR A 209 4.31 4.64 12.54
CA TYR A 209 5.67 5.12 12.79
C TYR A 209 6.19 4.71 14.17
N LEU A 210 5.31 4.71 15.19
CA LEU A 210 5.69 4.36 16.56
C LEU A 210 5.79 2.85 16.79
N VAL A 211 5.17 2.02 15.96
CA VAL A 211 5.18 0.55 16.09
C VAL A 211 6.28 -0.11 15.23
N CYS A 212 6.76 0.55 14.19
CA CYS A 212 7.82 0.07 13.30
C CYS A 212 9.19 0.58 13.68
#